data_1df86ec411fddbfdc467c9dc440cd76e
#
_entry.id   1df86ec411fddbfdc467c9dc440cd76e
#
_cell.length_a   1.000
_cell.length_b   1.000
_cell.length_c   1.000
_cell.angle_alpha   90.00
_cell.angle_beta   90.00
_cell.angle_gamma   90.00
#
_symmetry.space_group_name_H-M   'P 1'
#
loop_
_entity.id
_entity.type
_entity.pdbx_description
1 polymer ?
#
loop_
_entity_poly.entity_id
_entity_poly.type
_entity_poly.pdbx_seq_one_letter_code
_entity_poly.pdbx_strand_id
1 'polypeptide(L)'
;MTSRNSSTQLWLITHFHEMGSLYDYLQLSTLDASSCLRMALSISSGLAHLHVEIFGTQGKPAIAHRDLKSKNILVKKNGQCCIADLGLAVMHFQDTNELDVGNNPKVGTKRYMAPEVLDDSIQMDCFESYKRVDIWALGLVLWEVARRTVSNGIVEDYKPPFHDVVPSDPSFEDMKKVVCVDQQRPNIPNRWFSDPTLSSLAKLMKECWYQNPSARLTALRIKKTLTKIDNSLDKIKTDI
;
A
#
# COMPACT_ATOMS: atom_id res chain seq x y z
N MET A 1 -1.73 7.83 22.66
CA MET A 1 -1.52 8.86 23.72
C MET A 1 -0.38 9.76 23.28
N THR A 2 -0.57 11.07 23.28
CA THR A 2 0.48 12.07 23.07
C THR A 2 0.80 12.74 24.40
N SER A 3 2.08 12.80 24.78
CA SER A 3 2.52 13.60 25.92
C SER A 3 3.49 14.69 25.47
N ARG A 4 3.38 15.87 26.04
CA ARG A 4 4.37 16.95 25.88
C ARG A 4 5.36 16.85 27.02
N ASN A 5 6.62 16.61 26.69
CA ASN A 5 7.70 16.71 27.65
C ASN A 5 8.59 17.88 27.23
N SER A 6 8.60 18.97 28.03
CA SER A 6 9.21 20.26 27.74
C SER A 6 8.86 20.85 26.36
N SER A 7 8.79 22.10 26.23
CA SER A 7 8.17 22.98 25.25
C SER A 7 8.35 22.69 23.71
N THR A 8 9.04 21.60 23.29
CA THR A 8 9.39 21.40 21.88
C THR A 8 9.30 19.96 21.34
N GLN A 9 9.07 18.94 22.19
CA GLN A 9 9.02 17.55 21.74
C GLN A 9 7.65 16.91 22.00
N LEU A 10 7.08 16.31 20.93
CA LEU A 10 5.88 15.49 21.01
C LEU A 10 6.28 14.02 20.98
N TRP A 11 5.76 13.24 21.93
CA TRP A 11 5.92 11.80 21.97
C TRP A 11 4.61 11.13 21.53
N LEU A 12 4.70 10.26 20.53
CA LEU A 12 3.61 9.36 20.15
C LEU A 12 3.90 7.97 20.70
N ILE A 13 3.07 7.52 21.63
CA ILE A 13 3.18 6.19 22.24
C ILE A 13 2.14 5.28 21.57
N THR A 14 2.62 4.23 20.92
CA THR A 14 1.80 3.23 20.22
C THR A 14 2.12 1.82 20.68
N HIS A 15 1.36 0.83 20.22
CA HIS A 15 1.73 -0.56 20.40
C HIS A 15 3.06 -0.85 19.71
N PHE A 16 3.92 -1.61 20.40
CA PHE A 16 5.14 -2.14 19.82
C PHE A 16 4.87 -3.46 19.10
N HIS A 17 5.34 -3.59 17.88
CA HIS A 17 5.22 -4.79 17.06
C HIS A 17 6.59 -5.40 16.85
N GLU A 18 6.91 -6.45 17.60
CA GLU A 18 8.26 -7.07 17.64
C GLU A 18 8.68 -7.72 16.32
N MET A 19 7.73 -8.06 15.43
CA MET A 19 8.04 -8.60 14.10
C MET A 19 8.60 -7.55 13.13
N GLY A 20 8.59 -6.27 13.53
CA GLY A 20 9.15 -5.17 12.77
C GLY A 20 8.33 -4.76 11.55
N SER A 21 9.00 -4.10 10.61
CA SER A 21 8.37 -3.65 9.37
C SER A 21 8.12 -4.82 8.40
N LEU A 22 7.15 -4.65 7.52
CA LEU A 22 6.92 -5.58 6.41
C LEU A 22 8.16 -5.69 5.51
N TYR A 23 8.87 -4.57 5.30
CA TYR A 23 10.14 -4.53 4.57
C TYR A 23 11.17 -5.51 5.16
N ASP A 24 11.42 -5.46 6.46
CA ASP A 24 12.38 -6.34 7.12
C ASP A 24 11.88 -7.79 7.16
N TYR A 25 10.60 -7.98 7.43
CA TYR A 25 9.97 -9.29 7.49
C TYR A 25 10.07 -10.06 6.16
N LEU A 26 9.79 -9.39 5.03
CA LEU A 26 9.84 -10.02 3.70
C LEU A 26 11.25 -10.37 3.23
N GLN A 27 12.28 -9.72 3.76
CA GLN A 27 13.67 -10.10 3.49
C GLN A 27 14.05 -11.44 4.13
N LEU A 28 13.52 -11.70 5.31
CA LEU A 28 13.88 -12.86 6.14
C LEU A 28 12.94 -14.05 5.96
N SER A 29 11.70 -13.81 5.53
CA SER A 29 10.64 -14.82 5.52
C SER A 29 10.03 -15.00 4.14
N THR A 30 9.62 -16.24 3.87
CA THR A 30 8.75 -16.57 2.74
C THR A 30 7.33 -16.82 3.24
N LEU A 31 6.35 -16.69 2.35
CA LEU A 31 4.94 -16.80 2.66
C LEU A 31 4.31 -17.98 1.90
N ASP A 32 3.33 -18.63 2.51
CA ASP A 32 2.35 -19.44 1.79
C ASP A 32 1.17 -18.57 1.29
N ALA A 33 0.29 -19.13 0.49
CA ALA A 33 -0.85 -18.40 -0.06
C ALA A 33 -1.77 -17.81 1.03
N SER A 34 -1.97 -18.54 2.13
CA SER A 34 -2.82 -18.10 3.24
C SER A 34 -2.21 -16.88 3.96
N SER A 35 -0.90 -16.95 4.26
CA SER A 35 -0.17 -15.83 4.88
C SER A 35 -0.11 -14.61 3.96
N CYS A 36 0.10 -14.83 2.67
CA CYS A 36 0.07 -13.78 1.65
C CYS A 36 -1.28 -13.04 1.65
N LEU A 37 -2.40 -13.77 1.60
CA LEU A 37 -3.74 -13.19 1.62
C LEU A 37 -4.06 -12.49 2.94
N ARG A 38 -3.64 -13.06 4.07
CA ARG A 38 -3.82 -12.43 5.40
C ARG A 38 -3.12 -11.08 5.46
N MET A 39 -1.89 -10.98 4.98
CA MET A 39 -1.14 -9.72 4.91
C MET A 39 -1.82 -8.74 3.95
N ALA A 40 -2.10 -9.16 2.71
CA ALA A 40 -2.74 -8.33 1.70
C ALA A 40 -4.10 -7.80 2.17
N LEU A 41 -4.93 -8.64 2.78
CA LEU A 41 -6.26 -8.28 3.28
C LEU A 41 -6.17 -7.31 4.46
N SER A 42 -5.26 -7.54 5.41
CA SER A 42 -5.09 -6.65 6.57
C SER A 42 -4.57 -5.25 6.16
N ILE A 43 -3.62 -5.18 5.23
CA ILE A 43 -3.12 -3.90 4.69
C ILE A 43 -4.24 -3.15 3.97
N SER A 44 -4.95 -3.83 3.08
CA SER A 44 -6.05 -3.22 2.32
C SER A 44 -7.22 -2.80 3.20
N SER A 45 -7.49 -3.55 4.28
CA SER A 45 -8.50 -3.20 5.28
C SER A 45 -8.09 -1.96 6.08
N GLY A 46 -6.82 -1.86 6.46
CA GLY A 46 -6.27 -0.68 7.13
C GLY A 46 -6.38 0.57 6.24
N LEU A 47 -6.01 0.47 4.97
CA LEU A 47 -6.12 1.58 4.03
C LEU A 47 -7.58 1.97 3.77
N ALA A 48 -8.48 1.00 3.62
CA ALA A 48 -9.91 1.28 3.47
C ALA A 48 -10.47 2.00 4.70
N HIS A 49 -10.03 1.63 5.91
CA HIS A 49 -10.40 2.32 7.14
C HIS A 49 -9.88 3.76 7.17
N LEU A 50 -8.65 4.02 6.74
CA LEU A 50 -8.11 5.38 6.65
C LEU A 50 -8.93 6.23 5.66
N HIS A 51 -9.21 5.71 4.47
CA HIS A 51 -9.85 6.44 3.39
C HIS A 51 -11.33 6.78 3.64
N VAL A 52 -12.01 6.06 4.53
CA VAL A 52 -13.44 6.30 4.82
C VAL A 52 -13.59 7.33 5.92
N GLU A 53 -14.54 8.27 5.73
CA GLU A 53 -15.03 9.12 6.81
C GLU A 53 -16.09 8.36 7.61
N ILE A 54 -16.03 8.47 8.93
CA ILE A 54 -17.02 7.88 9.85
C ILE A 54 -17.70 9.02 10.59
N PHE A 55 -19.01 9.11 10.45
CA PHE A 55 -19.83 10.13 11.10
C PHE A 55 -20.24 9.71 12.51
N GLY A 56 -20.59 10.68 13.35
CA GLY A 56 -21.13 10.45 14.69
C GLY A 56 -20.16 10.83 15.81
N THR A 57 -20.54 10.52 17.05
CA THR A 57 -19.80 10.92 18.27
C THR A 57 -18.40 10.34 18.39
N GLN A 58 -18.15 9.21 17.75
CA GLN A 58 -16.81 8.59 17.62
C GLN A 58 -16.37 8.56 16.14
N GLY A 59 -16.74 9.59 15.42
CA GLY A 59 -16.39 9.76 14.02
C GLY A 59 -14.88 9.98 13.80
N LYS A 60 -14.45 9.80 12.55
CA LYS A 60 -13.11 10.13 12.10
C LYS A 60 -13.15 10.77 10.72
N PRO A 61 -12.23 11.70 10.42
CA PRO A 61 -12.09 12.21 9.06
C PRO A 61 -11.67 11.09 8.09
N ALA A 62 -11.88 11.32 6.80
CA ALA A 62 -11.19 10.58 5.77
C ALA A 62 -9.71 10.97 5.78
N ILE A 63 -8.82 9.99 5.64
CA ILE A 63 -7.36 10.18 5.72
C ILE A 63 -6.71 9.55 4.51
N ALA A 64 -5.86 10.30 3.81
CA ALA A 64 -4.93 9.78 2.82
C ALA A 64 -3.52 9.75 3.41
N HIS A 65 -2.82 8.64 3.23
CA HIS A 65 -1.54 8.38 3.91
C HIS A 65 -0.37 9.15 3.31
N ARG A 66 -0.24 9.15 1.98
CA ARG A 66 0.76 9.85 1.16
C ARG A 66 2.20 9.29 1.20
N ASP A 67 2.49 8.33 2.06
CA ASP A 67 3.80 7.64 2.09
C ASP A 67 3.65 6.14 2.39
N LEU A 68 2.67 5.49 1.75
CA LEU A 68 2.47 4.05 1.91
C LEU A 68 3.63 3.29 1.25
N LYS A 69 4.29 2.44 2.03
CA LYS A 69 5.42 1.59 1.62
C LYS A 69 5.61 0.47 2.63
N SER A 70 6.36 -0.57 2.27
CA SER A 70 6.60 -1.72 3.16
C SER A 70 7.34 -1.35 4.46
N LYS A 71 8.16 -0.29 4.48
CA LYS A 71 8.80 0.24 5.69
C LYS A 71 7.82 0.90 6.68
N ASN A 72 6.68 1.38 6.19
CA ASN A 72 5.61 2.02 6.99
C ASN A 72 4.44 1.07 7.30
N ILE A 73 4.64 -0.21 7.11
CA ILE A 73 3.68 -1.26 7.49
C ILE A 73 4.38 -2.17 8.49
N LEU A 74 3.72 -2.45 9.60
CA LEU A 74 4.23 -3.29 10.68
C LEU A 74 3.53 -4.64 10.68
N VAL A 75 4.29 -5.70 10.98
CA VAL A 75 3.78 -7.08 11.05
C VAL A 75 3.46 -7.44 12.50
N LYS A 76 2.25 -7.94 12.72
CA LYS A 76 1.79 -8.43 14.03
C LYS A 76 2.16 -9.91 14.21
N LYS A 77 2.19 -10.39 15.48
CA LYS A 77 2.44 -11.79 15.82
C LYS A 77 1.53 -12.78 15.10
N ASN A 78 0.29 -12.39 14.84
CA ASN A 78 -0.70 -13.25 14.17
C ASN A 78 -0.59 -13.24 12.63
N GLY A 79 0.44 -12.59 12.07
CA GLY A 79 0.68 -12.48 10.63
C GLY A 79 -0.17 -11.42 9.92
N GLN A 80 -1.02 -10.68 10.62
CA GLN A 80 -1.67 -9.50 10.07
C GLN A 80 -0.71 -8.31 10.05
N CYS A 81 -1.01 -7.32 9.23
CA CYS A 81 -0.27 -6.07 9.13
C CYS A 81 -1.08 -4.89 9.65
N CYS A 82 -0.40 -3.83 10.05
CA CYS A 82 -1.00 -2.53 10.33
C CYS A 82 -0.18 -1.41 9.69
N ILE A 83 -0.89 -0.39 9.19
CA ILE A 83 -0.28 0.80 8.60
C ILE A 83 0.21 1.71 9.71
N ALA A 84 1.40 2.27 9.56
CA ALA A 84 2.06 3.15 10.52
C ALA A 84 2.58 4.41 9.81
N ASP A 85 3.08 5.36 10.60
CA ASP A 85 3.66 6.62 10.16
C ASP A 85 2.69 7.51 9.36
N LEU A 86 1.83 8.21 10.09
CA LEU A 86 0.88 9.19 9.53
C LEU A 86 1.47 10.60 9.42
N GLY A 87 2.79 10.76 9.48
CA GLY A 87 3.47 12.06 9.50
C GLY A 87 3.25 12.92 8.25
N LEU A 88 2.91 12.30 7.12
CA LEU A 88 2.60 12.99 5.86
C LEU A 88 1.12 12.92 5.48
N ALA A 89 0.29 12.31 6.34
CA ALA A 89 -1.12 12.11 6.04
C ALA A 89 -1.89 13.42 5.98
N VAL A 90 -2.89 13.46 5.11
CA VAL A 90 -3.85 14.56 5.02
C VAL A 90 -5.23 14.08 5.42
N MET A 91 -5.96 14.94 6.13
CA MET A 91 -7.32 14.70 6.58
C MET A 91 -8.30 15.52 5.75
N HIS A 92 -9.50 14.96 5.56
CA HIS A 92 -10.60 15.64 4.91
C HIS A 92 -11.88 15.40 5.69
N PHE A 93 -12.60 16.49 5.96
CA PHE A 93 -13.95 16.48 6.53
C PHE A 93 -14.93 16.91 5.45
N GLN A 94 -15.90 16.06 5.13
CA GLN A 94 -16.89 16.33 4.08
C GLN A 94 -17.74 17.56 4.40
N ASP A 95 -18.08 17.78 5.67
CA ASP A 95 -18.94 18.88 6.10
C ASP A 95 -18.30 20.26 5.86
N THR A 96 -16.98 20.39 6.07
CA THR A 96 -16.28 21.67 5.90
C THR A 96 -15.53 21.74 4.56
N ASN A 97 -15.36 20.60 3.90
CA ASN A 97 -14.52 20.44 2.71
C ASN A 97 -13.09 20.99 2.91
N GLU A 98 -12.61 20.95 4.15
CA GLU A 98 -11.24 21.40 4.48
C GLU A 98 -10.24 20.33 4.07
N LEU A 99 -9.20 20.77 3.38
CA LEU A 99 -8.07 19.96 2.94
C LEU A 99 -6.77 20.78 3.09
N ASP A 100 -5.95 20.39 4.06
CA ASP A 100 -4.63 21.02 4.26
C ASP A 100 -3.53 20.06 3.77
N VAL A 101 -3.03 20.31 2.58
CA VAL A 101 -1.93 19.55 1.97
C VAL A 101 -0.61 20.31 2.00
N GLY A 102 -0.59 21.54 2.56
CA GLY A 102 0.56 22.44 2.48
C GLY A 102 0.88 22.84 1.03
N ASN A 103 2.08 23.39 0.84
CA ASN A 103 2.52 23.89 -0.46
C ASN A 103 3.32 22.90 -1.29
N ASN A 104 3.57 21.69 -0.78
CA ASN A 104 4.36 20.67 -1.49
C ASN A 104 3.57 19.37 -1.67
N PRO A 105 3.04 19.07 -2.87
CA PRO A 105 2.38 17.80 -3.18
C PRO A 105 3.36 16.65 -3.38
N LYS A 106 4.65 16.93 -3.67
CA LYS A 106 5.70 15.93 -3.88
C LYS A 106 6.33 15.48 -2.57
N VAL A 107 5.50 14.97 -1.66
CA VAL A 107 5.97 14.33 -0.42
C VAL A 107 5.88 12.81 -0.53
N GLY A 108 6.67 12.12 0.29
CA GLY A 108 6.71 10.67 0.31
C GLY A 108 7.96 10.09 -0.35
N THR A 109 7.99 8.79 -0.47
CA THR A 109 9.14 8.03 -0.97
C THR A 109 9.08 7.92 -2.50
N LYS A 110 10.04 8.48 -3.21
CA LYS A 110 10.07 8.61 -4.68
C LYS A 110 9.75 7.30 -5.40
N ARG A 111 10.30 6.18 -4.95
CA ARG A 111 10.09 4.83 -5.53
C ARG A 111 8.62 4.41 -5.55
N TYR A 112 7.81 4.92 -4.60
CA TYR A 112 6.39 4.58 -4.47
C TYR A 112 5.46 5.67 -4.99
N MET A 113 5.99 6.76 -5.57
CA MET A 113 5.18 7.85 -6.09
C MET A 113 4.41 7.46 -7.34
N ALA A 114 3.16 7.87 -7.38
CA ALA A 114 2.28 7.70 -8.53
C ALA A 114 2.67 8.64 -9.68
N PRO A 115 2.33 8.28 -10.95
CA PRO A 115 2.67 9.10 -12.12
C PRO A 115 2.27 10.56 -12.00
N GLU A 116 1.04 10.82 -11.54
CA GLU A 116 0.48 12.17 -11.40
C GLU A 116 1.20 13.03 -10.36
N VAL A 117 1.90 12.42 -9.39
CA VAL A 117 2.76 13.13 -8.43
C VAL A 117 4.10 13.45 -9.08
N LEU A 118 4.65 12.50 -9.84
CA LEU A 118 5.96 12.66 -10.49
C LEU A 118 5.95 13.70 -11.62
N ASP A 119 4.85 13.81 -12.36
CA ASP A 119 4.70 14.72 -13.50
C ASP A 119 3.94 16.02 -13.18
N ASP A 120 3.60 16.24 -11.90
CA ASP A 120 2.89 17.42 -11.40
C ASP A 120 1.44 17.58 -11.94
N SER A 121 0.83 16.51 -12.44
CA SER A 121 -0.56 16.54 -12.95
C SER A 121 -1.62 16.26 -11.88
N ILE A 122 -1.23 16.01 -10.63
CA ILE A 122 -2.16 15.77 -9.52
C ILE A 122 -3.04 16.98 -9.26
N GLN A 123 -4.34 16.76 -9.06
CA GLN A 123 -5.28 17.79 -8.60
C GLN A 123 -5.13 17.97 -7.09
N MET A 124 -4.41 19.03 -6.68
CA MET A 124 -4.02 19.25 -5.29
C MET A 124 -5.18 19.66 -4.37
N ASP A 125 -6.22 20.24 -4.92
CA ASP A 125 -7.44 20.68 -4.23
C ASP A 125 -8.50 19.56 -4.10
N CYS A 126 -8.21 18.38 -4.62
CA CYS A 126 -9.12 17.24 -4.61
C CYS A 126 -8.62 16.13 -3.70
N PHE A 127 -9.31 15.86 -2.58
CA PHE A 127 -8.93 14.80 -1.65
C PHE A 127 -8.88 13.40 -2.29
N GLU A 128 -9.79 13.11 -3.21
CA GLU A 128 -9.80 11.83 -3.95
C GLU A 128 -8.48 11.56 -4.67
N SER A 129 -7.78 12.61 -5.13
CA SER A 129 -6.48 12.46 -5.80
C SER A 129 -5.46 11.80 -4.88
N TYR A 130 -5.43 12.15 -3.61
CA TYR A 130 -4.49 11.58 -2.63
C TYR A 130 -4.82 10.14 -2.25
N LYS A 131 -6.11 9.78 -2.21
CA LYS A 131 -6.51 8.37 -2.04
C LYS A 131 -6.05 7.51 -3.21
N ARG A 132 -6.15 8.03 -4.43
CA ARG A 132 -5.68 7.33 -5.65
C ARG A 132 -4.17 7.15 -5.70
N VAL A 133 -3.41 8.09 -5.15
CA VAL A 133 -1.95 7.97 -4.94
C VAL A 133 -1.65 6.81 -3.97
N ASP A 134 -2.38 6.69 -2.87
CA ASP A 134 -2.24 5.58 -1.93
C ASP A 134 -2.53 4.22 -2.60
N ILE A 135 -3.50 4.16 -3.50
CA ILE A 135 -3.83 2.93 -4.24
C ILE A 135 -2.69 2.48 -5.14
N TRP A 136 -2.04 3.42 -5.83
CA TRP A 136 -0.82 3.12 -6.59
C TRP A 136 0.24 2.45 -5.71
N ALA A 137 0.57 3.08 -4.59
CA ALA A 137 1.54 2.56 -3.63
C ALA A 137 1.12 1.21 -3.03
N LEU A 138 -0.17 1.01 -2.73
CA LEU A 138 -0.70 -0.27 -2.28
C LEU A 138 -0.43 -1.38 -3.29
N GLY A 139 -0.63 -1.14 -4.58
CA GLY A 139 -0.30 -2.09 -5.64
C GLY A 139 1.17 -2.52 -5.61
N LEU A 140 2.10 -1.59 -5.35
CA LEU A 140 3.53 -1.88 -5.20
C LEU A 140 3.82 -2.72 -3.95
N VAL A 141 3.18 -2.42 -2.84
CA VAL A 141 3.31 -3.22 -1.59
C VAL A 141 2.76 -4.63 -1.79
N LEU A 142 1.62 -4.79 -2.46
CA LEU A 142 1.07 -6.12 -2.78
C LEU A 142 2.02 -6.93 -3.66
N TRP A 143 2.72 -6.28 -4.58
CA TRP A 143 3.75 -6.92 -5.39
C TRP A 143 4.93 -7.43 -4.55
N GLU A 144 5.40 -6.66 -3.55
CA GLU A 144 6.45 -7.10 -2.63
C GLU A 144 6.02 -8.35 -1.84
N VAL A 145 4.78 -8.38 -1.35
CA VAL A 145 4.21 -9.53 -0.62
C VAL A 145 4.10 -10.76 -1.54
N ALA A 146 3.54 -10.59 -2.73
CA ALA A 146 3.35 -11.66 -3.70
C ALA A 146 4.69 -12.25 -4.15
N ARG A 147 5.72 -11.42 -4.33
CA ARG A 147 7.06 -11.84 -4.72
C ARG A 147 7.69 -12.82 -3.71
N ARG A 148 7.36 -12.70 -2.42
CA ARG A 148 7.86 -13.56 -1.35
C ARG A 148 6.94 -14.75 -1.05
N THR A 149 5.93 -14.96 -1.88
CA THR A 149 4.99 -16.08 -1.74
C THR A 149 5.46 -17.28 -2.54
N VAL A 150 5.61 -18.42 -1.87
CA VAL A 150 5.99 -19.68 -2.49
C VAL A 150 4.83 -20.22 -3.31
N SER A 151 5.10 -20.58 -4.55
CA SER A 151 4.16 -21.26 -5.44
C SER A 151 4.91 -22.37 -6.21
N ASN A 152 4.40 -23.59 -6.16
CA ASN A 152 5.03 -24.76 -6.77
C ASN A 152 6.51 -24.95 -6.35
N GLY A 153 6.83 -24.64 -5.10
CA GLY A 153 8.18 -24.72 -4.55
C GLY A 153 9.15 -23.61 -4.98
N ILE A 154 8.67 -22.62 -5.72
CA ILE A 154 9.49 -21.50 -6.22
C ILE A 154 9.07 -20.20 -5.51
N VAL A 155 10.05 -19.37 -5.19
CA VAL A 155 9.89 -18.03 -4.63
C VAL A 155 11.02 -17.13 -5.15
N GLU A 156 10.70 -15.87 -5.46
CA GLU A 156 11.73 -14.87 -5.78
C GLU A 156 12.34 -14.30 -4.52
N ASP A 157 13.61 -13.87 -4.62
CA ASP A 157 14.25 -13.06 -3.57
C ASP A 157 13.53 -11.75 -3.37
N TYR A 158 13.60 -11.21 -2.13
CA TYR A 158 13.08 -9.86 -1.89
C TYR A 158 13.82 -8.84 -2.77
N LYS A 159 13.04 -8.02 -3.42
CA LYS A 159 13.51 -6.82 -4.14
C LYS A 159 12.48 -5.70 -3.97
N PRO A 160 12.91 -4.44 -3.89
CA PRO A 160 11.98 -3.32 -3.90
C PRO A 160 11.37 -3.12 -5.29
N PRO A 161 10.20 -2.48 -5.41
CA PRO A 161 9.60 -2.16 -6.71
C PRO A 161 10.58 -1.40 -7.61
N PHE A 162 10.57 -1.72 -8.90
CA PHE A 162 11.44 -1.10 -9.93
C PHE A 162 12.95 -1.32 -9.73
N HIS A 163 13.35 -2.31 -8.93
CA HIS A 163 14.77 -2.60 -8.63
C HIS A 163 15.64 -2.86 -9.86
N ASP A 164 15.05 -3.29 -10.95
CA ASP A 164 15.69 -3.68 -12.21
C ASP A 164 15.83 -2.52 -13.21
N VAL A 165 15.18 -1.38 -12.98
CA VAL A 165 15.09 -0.27 -13.93
C VAL A 165 15.49 1.09 -13.35
N VAL A 166 15.70 1.19 -12.03
CA VAL A 166 16.17 2.40 -11.36
C VAL A 166 17.27 2.09 -10.34
N PRO A 167 18.14 3.05 -9.99
CA PRO A 167 19.16 2.85 -8.94
C PRO A 167 18.54 2.63 -7.55
N SER A 168 19.35 2.24 -6.57
CA SER A 168 18.92 1.97 -5.18
C SER A 168 18.30 3.19 -4.51
N ASP A 169 18.78 4.39 -4.79
CA ASP A 169 18.21 5.68 -4.37
C ASP A 169 17.83 6.48 -5.64
N PRO A 170 16.62 6.24 -6.20
CA PRO A 170 16.23 6.88 -7.44
C PRO A 170 15.90 8.35 -7.22
N SER A 171 16.29 9.18 -8.20
CA SER A 171 15.85 10.57 -8.30
C SER A 171 14.40 10.68 -8.77
N PHE A 172 13.82 11.89 -8.69
CA PHE A 172 12.53 12.16 -9.30
C PHE A 172 12.54 11.91 -10.81
N GLU A 173 13.61 12.30 -11.48
CA GLU A 173 13.76 12.12 -12.92
C GLU A 173 13.86 10.63 -13.32
N ASP A 174 14.59 9.82 -12.53
CA ASP A 174 14.65 8.38 -12.74
C ASP A 174 13.24 7.76 -12.68
N MET A 175 12.49 8.08 -11.64
CA MET A 175 11.13 7.56 -11.47
C MET A 175 10.16 8.10 -12.51
N LYS A 176 10.24 9.39 -12.85
CA LYS A 176 9.40 10.02 -13.88
C LYS A 176 9.63 9.38 -15.24
N LYS A 177 10.90 9.15 -15.62
CA LYS A 177 11.21 8.46 -16.86
C LYS A 177 10.57 7.08 -16.94
N VAL A 178 10.76 6.24 -15.91
CA VAL A 178 10.27 4.86 -15.89
C VAL A 178 8.75 4.80 -15.83
N VAL A 179 8.13 5.57 -14.94
CA VAL A 179 6.70 5.44 -14.60
C VAL A 179 5.80 6.27 -15.51
N CYS A 180 6.23 7.50 -15.88
CA CYS A 180 5.42 8.43 -16.66
C CYS A 180 5.70 8.31 -18.16
N VAL A 181 7.00 8.31 -18.56
CA VAL A 181 7.40 8.32 -19.99
C VAL A 181 7.35 6.91 -20.57
N ASP A 182 8.11 5.98 -19.98
CA ASP A 182 8.22 4.59 -20.46
C ASP A 182 7.00 3.74 -20.02
N GLN A 183 6.19 4.24 -19.11
CA GLN A 183 5.00 3.60 -18.52
C GLN A 183 5.25 2.16 -18.05
N GLN A 184 6.44 1.92 -17.52
CA GLN A 184 6.81 0.63 -16.98
C GLN A 184 6.10 0.36 -15.64
N ARG A 185 5.90 -0.92 -15.36
CA ARG A 185 5.35 -1.44 -14.10
C ARG A 185 6.24 -2.55 -13.59
N PRO A 186 6.21 -2.87 -12.28
CA PRO A 186 6.95 -4.00 -11.76
C PRO A 186 6.65 -5.28 -12.53
N ASN A 187 7.69 -6.06 -12.81
CA ASN A 187 7.55 -7.31 -13.54
C ASN A 187 6.72 -8.33 -12.75
N ILE A 188 5.77 -8.97 -13.44
CA ILE A 188 4.96 -10.06 -12.89
C ILE A 188 5.50 -11.36 -13.47
N PRO A 189 6.12 -12.23 -12.65
CA PRO A 189 6.65 -13.51 -13.12
C PRO A 189 5.57 -14.39 -13.74
N ASN A 190 5.87 -15.04 -14.85
CA ASN A 190 4.92 -15.92 -15.55
C ASN A 190 4.36 -17.04 -14.66
N ARG A 191 5.15 -17.56 -13.70
CA ARG A 191 4.72 -18.58 -12.76
C ARG A 191 3.51 -18.17 -11.91
N TRP A 192 3.32 -16.85 -11.65
CA TRP A 192 2.19 -16.36 -10.85
C TRP A 192 0.85 -16.66 -11.52
N PHE A 193 0.81 -16.74 -12.85
CA PHE A 193 -0.43 -17.07 -13.57
C PHE A 193 -0.86 -18.53 -13.46
N SER A 194 0.04 -19.41 -13.00
CA SER A 194 -0.26 -20.81 -12.72
C SER A 194 -0.80 -21.03 -11.30
N ASP A 195 -0.73 -20.03 -10.44
CA ASP A 195 -1.24 -20.06 -9.06
C ASP A 195 -2.50 -19.20 -8.95
N PRO A 196 -3.65 -19.74 -8.49
CA PRO A 196 -4.91 -18.98 -8.44
C PRO A 196 -4.83 -17.73 -7.56
N THR A 197 -4.13 -17.79 -6.42
CA THR A 197 -3.97 -16.66 -5.50
C THR A 197 -3.10 -15.59 -6.12
N LEU A 198 -1.90 -15.93 -6.58
CA LEU A 198 -0.98 -14.98 -7.20
C LEU A 198 -1.53 -14.39 -8.50
N SER A 199 -2.24 -15.19 -9.31
CA SER A 199 -2.91 -14.71 -10.51
C SER A 199 -3.98 -13.68 -10.19
N SER A 200 -4.77 -13.89 -9.15
CA SER A 200 -5.78 -12.94 -8.69
C SER A 200 -5.15 -11.65 -8.14
N LEU A 201 -4.06 -11.77 -7.37
CA LEU A 201 -3.29 -10.61 -6.89
C LEU A 201 -2.68 -9.81 -8.05
N ALA A 202 -2.14 -10.48 -9.06
CA ALA A 202 -1.58 -9.82 -10.24
C ALA A 202 -2.62 -8.97 -10.99
N LYS A 203 -3.86 -9.44 -11.08
CA LYS A 203 -4.97 -8.65 -11.64
C LYS A 203 -5.26 -7.41 -10.81
N LEU A 204 -5.35 -7.55 -9.47
CA LEU A 204 -5.55 -6.42 -8.56
C LEU A 204 -4.43 -5.38 -8.67
N MET A 205 -3.17 -5.82 -8.72
CA MET A 205 -2.02 -4.92 -8.88
C MET A 205 -2.12 -4.10 -10.15
N LYS A 206 -2.44 -4.73 -11.29
CA LYS A 206 -2.60 -4.04 -12.58
C LYS A 206 -3.68 -2.97 -12.51
N GLU A 207 -4.79 -3.24 -11.80
CA GLU A 207 -5.86 -2.26 -11.61
C GLU A 207 -5.48 -1.13 -10.62
N CYS A 208 -4.50 -1.35 -9.74
CA CYS A 208 -3.90 -0.30 -8.92
C CYS A 208 -2.94 0.61 -9.72
N TRP A 209 -2.38 0.11 -10.82
CA TRP A 209 -1.32 0.77 -11.57
C TRP A 209 -1.79 1.44 -12.88
N TYR A 210 -3.07 1.68 -13.04
CA TYR A 210 -3.53 2.45 -14.19
C TYR A 210 -2.88 3.83 -14.21
N GLN A 211 -2.45 4.26 -15.41
CA GLN A 211 -1.89 5.59 -15.61
C GLN A 211 -2.90 6.66 -15.24
N ASN A 212 -4.14 6.50 -15.67
CA ASN A 212 -5.25 7.35 -15.25
C ASN A 212 -5.63 7.04 -13.79
N PRO A 213 -5.45 7.98 -12.83
CA PRO A 213 -5.76 7.73 -11.43
C PRO A 213 -7.22 7.37 -11.18
N SER A 214 -8.16 7.95 -11.94
CA SER A 214 -9.60 7.70 -11.76
C SER A 214 -10.06 6.31 -12.21
N ALA A 215 -9.23 5.59 -12.97
CA ALA A 215 -9.49 4.21 -13.36
C ALA A 215 -9.06 3.18 -12.30
N ARG A 216 -8.24 3.60 -11.32
CA ARG A 216 -7.75 2.71 -10.25
C ARG A 216 -8.88 2.26 -9.33
N LEU A 217 -8.72 1.08 -8.75
CA LEU A 217 -9.64 0.57 -7.73
C LEU A 217 -9.63 1.45 -6.47
N THR A 218 -10.73 1.41 -5.70
CA THR A 218 -10.74 1.95 -4.34
C THR A 218 -10.22 0.91 -3.34
N ALA A 219 -9.71 1.35 -2.18
CA ALA A 219 -9.24 0.46 -1.11
C ALA A 219 -10.35 -0.50 -0.63
N LEU A 220 -11.61 -0.02 -0.55
CA LEU A 220 -12.75 -0.85 -0.20
C LEU A 220 -13.03 -1.93 -1.25
N ARG A 221 -12.88 -1.63 -2.53
CA ARG A 221 -13.06 -2.61 -3.61
C ARG A 221 -11.98 -3.68 -3.54
N ILE A 222 -10.73 -3.28 -3.32
CA ILE A 222 -9.59 -4.20 -3.16
C ILE A 222 -9.84 -5.13 -1.96
N LYS A 223 -10.20 -4.58 -0.79
CA LYS A 223 -10.57 -5.34 0.40
C LYS A 223 -11.64 -6.38 0.10
N LYS A 224 -12.76 -5.99 -0.55
CA LYS A 224 -13.86 -6.91 -0.89
C LYS A 224 -13.41 -8.03 -1.84
N THR A 225 -12.56 -7.72 -2.80
CA THR A 225 -12.03 -8.73 -3.73
C THR A 225 -11.10 -9.72 -3.01
N LEU A 226 -10.20 -9.23 -2.15
CA LEU A 226 -9.32 -10.08 -1.36
C LEU A 226 -10.09 -10.97 -0.39
N THR A 227 -11.16 -10.46 0.25
CA THR A 227 -12.03 -11.28 1.11
C THR A 227 -12.68 -12.44 0.33
N LYS A 228 -13.09 -12.20 -0.92
CA LYS A 228 -13.64 -13.27 -1.77
C LYS A 228 -12.60 -14.34 -2.11
N ILE A 229 -11.36 -13.93 -2.40
CA ILE A 229 -10.27 -14.86 -2.71
C ILE A 229 -9.95 -15.71 -1.47
N ASP A 230 -9.86 -15.08 -0.30
CA ASP A 230 -9.58 -15.76 0.98
C ASP A 230 -10.65 -16.80 1.32
N ASN A 231 -11.93 -16.42 1.24
CA ASN A 231 -13.05 -17.34 1.45
C ASN A 231 -13.06 -18.50 0.46
N SER A 232 -12.59 -18.30 -0.77
CA SER A 232 -12.48 -19.39 -1.77
C SER A 232 -11.35 -20.35 -1.43
N LEU A 233 -10.25 -19.86 -0.88
CA LEU A 233 -9.11 -20.68 -0.44
C LEU A 233 -9.49 -21.58 0.75
N ASP A 234 -10.27 -21.05 1.70
CA ASP A 234 -10.73 -21.79 2.88
C ASP A 234 -11.71 -22.92 2.52
N LYS A 235 -12.59 -22.71 1.54
CA LYS A 235 -13.50 -23.75 1.05
C LYS A 235 -12.75 -24.94 0.46
N ILE A 236 -11.70 -24.68 -0.32
CA ILE A 236 -10.87 -25.76 -0.90
C ILE A 236 -10.19 -26.60 0.19
N LYS A 237 -9.81 -25.97 1.33
CA LYS A 237 -9.18 -26.69 2.46
C LYS A 237 -10.17 -27.54 3.28
N THR A 238 -11.46 -27.19 3.27
CA THR A 238 -12.50 -27.95 3.99
C THR A 238 -13.04 -29.14 3.21
N ASP A 239 -12.83 -29.17 1.89
CA ASP A 239 -13.29 -30.25 1.00
C ASP A 239 -12.22 -31.34 0.75
N ILE A 240 -11.06 -31.26 1.44
CA ILE A 240 -9.96 -32.23 1.46
C ILE A 240 -9.87 -32.88 2.84
#